data_5fecfaa2e96576547523651941fb1dee
#
_entry.id   5fecfaa2e96576547523651941fb1dee
#
_cell.length_a   1.000
_cell.length_b   1.000
_cell.length_c   1.000
_cell.angle_alpha   90.00
_cell.angle_beta   90.00
_cell.angle_gamma   90.00
#
_symmetry.space_group_name_H-M   'P 1'
#
loop_
_entity.id
_entity.type
_entity.pdbx_description
1 polymer ?
#
loop_
_entity_poly.entity_id
_entity_poly.type
_entity_poly.pdbx_seq_one_letter_code
_entity_poly.pdbx_strand_id
1 'polypeptide(L)'
;IRLEAEDAVLADDHKVVVIEDAKASGGKSVDMKDGNLEFKVTVPATGYYTLWATYQIPSTSTNKTQNLTVNGVSVGQISFGISDEFKTIKGAGKIKLTAGENKIGIVHSWGYVNLDYIELTEYEASPWSISPKPVTPEPTESAQKLYNFLLSNFGKRVISGVMTNRAMENDGKYTPQTYETQDELKYIHEASGKNVALVGFDFLHATGKNSEEQWYTGYTHAALEMAKYVWKLGGIPAITMDVSGFGKY
;
A
#
# COMPACT_ATOMS: atom_id res chain seq x y z
N ILE A 1 -15.05 10.31 -17.50
CA ILE A 1 -14.54 11.60 -18.05
C ILE A 1 -13.18 11.31 -18.64
N ARG A 2 -13.02 11.53 -19.93
CA ARG A 2 -11.75 11.33 -20.65
C ARG A 2 -11.09 12.68 -20.89
N LEU A 3 -9.78 12.73 -20.78
CA LEU A 3 -8.94 13.91 -20.94
C LEU A 3 -7.72 13.52 -21.77
N GLU A 4 -7.61 14.08 -22.98
CA GLU A 4 -6.51 13.82 -23.90
C GLU A 4 -5.22 14.48 -23.37
N ALA A 5 -4.08 13.83 -23.56
CA ALA A 5 -2.82 14.31 -23.00
C ALA A 5 -2.32 15.59 -23.67
N GLU A 6 -2.60 15.76 -24.97
CA GLU A 6 -2.26 16.96 -25.72
C GLU A 6 -3.05 18.21 -25.30
N ASP A 7 -4.20 18.02 -24.64
CA ASP A 7 -5.04 19.12 -24.10
C ASP A 7 -4.63 19.50 -22.66
N ALA A 8 -3.72 18.78 -22.05
CA ALA A 8 -3.22 19.09 -20.72
C ALA A 8 -2.36 20.35 -20.72
N VAL A 9 -2.26 21.00 -19.56
CA VAL A 9 -1.29 22.07 -19.35
C VAL A 9 0.09 21.43 -19.22
N LEU A 10 0.99 21.77 -20.13
CA LEU A 10 2.38 21.33 -20.16
C LEU A 10 3.17 22.27 -19.23
N ALA A 11 3.59 21.78 -18.07
CA ALA A 11 4.28 22.60 -17.07
C ALA A 11 5.72 22.98 -17.45
N ASP A 12 6.30 22.25 -18.43
CA ASP A 12 7.61 22.54 -19.00
C ASP A 12 7.57 22.26 -20.49
N ASP A 13 7.19 23.26 -21.25
CA ASP A 13 6.95 23.20 -22.69
C ASP A 13 8.18 22.81 -23.54
N HIS A 14 9.38 22.95 -23.00
CA HIS A 14 10.60 22.56 -23.70
C HIS A 14 10.91 21.07 -23.59
N LYS A 15 10.31 20.38 -22.64
CA LYS A 15 10.58 18.96 -22.37
C LYS A 15 9.47 18.03 -22.85
N VAL A 16 8.23 18.47 -22.75
CA VAL A 16 7.06 17.71 -23.19
C VAL A 16 6.86 17.92 -24.68
N VAL A 17 6.65 16.85 -25.42
CA VAL A 17 6.48 16.90 -26.88
C VAL A 17 5.18 16.22 -27.28
N VAL A 18 4.30 16.96 -27.96
CA VAL A 18 3.13 16.39 -28.64
C VAL A 18 3.58 15.65 -29.89
N ILE A 19 3.16 14.42 -30.06
CA ILE A 19 3.52 13.54 -31.17
C ILE A 19 2.27 13.22 -31.97
N GLU A 20 2.33 13.38 -33.29
CA GLU A 20 1.31 12.85 -34.21
C GLU A 20 1.46 11.33 -34.29
N ASP A 21 0.43 10.60 -33.87
CA ASP A 21 0.40 9.14 -33.90
C ASP A 21 -1.01 8.64 -34.25
N ALA A 22 -1.15 8.07 -35.42
CA ALA A 22 -2.45 7.56 -35.91
C ALA A 22 -3.05 6.42 -35.05
N LYS A 23 -2.26 5.82 -34.13
CA LYS A 23 -2.72 4.78 -33.21
C LYS A 23 -3.25 5.37 -31.89
N ALA A 24 -2.90 6.62 -31.60
CA ALA A 24 -3.35 7.33 -30.41
C ALA A 24 -4.78 7.86 -30.60
N SER A 25 -5.45 8.13 -29.48
CA SER A 25 -6.71 8.83 -29.46
C SER A 25 -6.57 10.22 -30.09
N GLY A 26 -7.53 10.63 -30.88
CA GLY A 26 -7.45 11.91 -31.57
C GLY A 26 -6.28 12.03 -32.57
N GLY A 27 -5.48 10.97 -32.77
CA GLY A 27 -4.29 10.97 -33.63
C GLY A 27 -3.06 11.61 -33.01
N LYS A 28 -3.04 11.83 -31.69
CA LYS A 28 -1.94 12.48 -30.97
C LYS A 28 -1.66 11.79 -29.64
N SER A 29 -0.43 11.92 -29.20
CA SER A 29 -0.01 11.51 -27.86
C SER A 29 1.07 12.46 -27.33
N VAL A 30 1.46 12.34 -26.10
CA VAL A 30 2.42 13.23 -25.45
C VAL A 30 3.60 12.42 -24.90
N ASP A 31 4.78 12.63 -25.49
CA ASP A 31 6.03 12.18 -24.90
C ASP A 31 6.40 13.13 -23.75
N MET A 32 6.19 12.65 -22.53
CA MET A 32 6.38 13.45 -21.33
C MET A 32 7.85 13.86 -21.09
N LYS A 33 8.82 13.10 -21.63
CA LYS A 33 10.23 13.30 -21.28
C LYS A 33 10.39 13.38 -19.75
N ASP A 34 11.02 14.43 -19.27
CA ASP A 34 11.15 14.77 -17.85
C ASP A 34 10.25 15.97 -17.43
N GLY A 35 9.23 16.28 -18.24
CA GLY A 35 8.23 17.30 -17.93
C GLY A 35 7.00 16.75 -17.22
N ASN A 36 6.09 17.65 -16.88
CA ASN A 36 4.87 17.36 -16.14
C ASN A 36 3.64 17.68 -16.97
N LEU A 37 2.55 16.96 -16.73
CA LEU A 37 1.23 17.23 -17.29
C LEU A 37 0.24 17.58 -16.18
N GLU A 38 -0.53 18.64 -16.34
CA GLU A 38 -1.65 18.98 -15.47
C GLU A 38 -2.95 18.98 -16.25
N PHE A 39 -3.86 18.09 -15.88
CA PHE A 39 -5.19 17.98 -16.44
C PHE A 39 -6.18 18.74 -15.57
N LYS A 40 -7.02 19.59 -16.18
CA LYS A 40 -8.15 20.22 -15.50
C LYS A 40 -9.40 19.41 -15.74
N VAL A 41 -10.12 19.07 -14.68
CA VAL A 41 -11.34 18.28 -14.76
C VAL A 41 -12.42 18.85 -13.84
N THR A 42 -13.63 18.95 -14.35
CA THR A 42 -14.80 19.32 -13.54
C THR A 42 -15.61 18.07 -13.25
N VAL A 43 -15.83 17.78 -11.95
CA VAL A 43 -16.69 16.68 -11.53
C VAL A 43 -17.98 17.19 -10.89
N PRO A 44 -19.13 16.52 -11.11
CA PRO A 44 -20.43 17.01 -10.66
C PRO A 44 -20.61 16.90 -9.14
N ALA A 45 -19.92 15.98 -8.50
CA ALA A 45 -20.06 15.71 -7.06
C ALA A 45 -18.72 15.41 -6.40
N THR A 46 -18.60 15.76 -5.14
CA THR A 46 -17.48 15.31 -4.30
C THR A 46 -17.59 13.81 -4.08
N GLY A 47 -16.54 13.08 -4.43
CA GLY A 47 -16.54 11.62 -4.35
C GLY A 47 -15.19 11.01 -4.59
N TYR A 48 -15.19 9.69 -4.69
CA TYR A 48 -14.01 8.92 -5.08
C TYR A 48 -14.13 8.50 -6.54
N TYR A 49 -12.99 8.54 -7.23
CA TYR A 49 -12.87 8.20 -8.64
C TYR A 49 -11.71 7.23 -8.84
N THR A 50 -11.83 6.38 -9.87
CA THR A 50 -10.74 5.56 -10.37
C THR A 50 -10.11 6.29 -11.54
N LEU A 51 -8.79 6.42 -11.53
CA LEU A 51 -8.01 6.99 -12.62
C LEU A 51 -7.42 5.87 -13.46
N TRP A 52 -7.66 5.93 -14.74
CA TRP A 52 -7.06 5.10 -15.78
C TRP A 52 -6.10 5.93 -16.61
N ALA A 53 -5.04 5.31 -17.11
CA ALA A 53 -4.08 5.98 -18.00
C ALA A 53 -3.80 5.09 -19.22
N THR A 54 -3.88 5.66 -20.41
CA THR A 54 -3.52 5.00 -21.67
C THR A 54 -2.19 5.54 -22.14
N TYR A 55 -1.26 4.64 -22.37
CA TYR A 55 0.14 4.97 -22.62
C TYR A 55 0.84 3.92 -23.49
N GLN A 56 2.03 4.25 -23.97
CA GLN A 56 2.96 3.37 -24.65
C GLN A 56 4.36 3.52 -24.08
N ILE A 57 5.09 2.41 -23.93
CA ILE A 57 6.53 2.39 -23.61
C ILE A 57 7.17 1.28 -24.46
N PRO A 58 8.06 1.60 -25.41
CA PRO A 58 8.66 0.61 -26.29
C PRO A 58 9.39 -0.51 -25.53
N SER A 59 9.35 -1.73 -26.07
CA SER A 59 9.99 -2.92 -25.49
C SER A 59 11.51 -2.83 -25.34
N THR A 60 12.13 -1.91 -26.06
CA THR A 60 13.56 -1.57 -25.90
C THR A 60 13.87 -0.78 -24.64
N SER A 61 12.87 -0.43 -23.86
CA SER A 61 12.97 0.36 -22.64
C SER A 61 12.75 -0.51 -21.38
N THR A 62 12.50 0.13 -20.24
CA THR A 62 12.16 -0.50 -18.95
C THR A 62 10.89 0.11 -18.39
N ASN A 63 10.30 -0.52 -17.38
CA ASN A 63 9.15 0.05 -16.67
C ASN A 63 9.46 1.45 -16.15
N LYS A 64 8.46 2.31 -16.15
CA LYS A 64 8.55 3.71 -15.73
C LYS A 64 7.61 3.99 -14.58
N THR A 65 7.88 5.06 -13.84
CA THR A 65 7.03 5.47 -12.72
C THR A 65 6.90 6.98 -12.72
N GLN A 66 5.67 7.48 -12.58
CA GLN A 66 5.39 8.90 -12.45
C GLN A 66 4.60 9.18 -11.17
N ASN A 67 4.82 10.35 -10.57
CA ASN A 67 4.05 10.76 -9.41
C ASN A 67 2.66 11.23 -9.85
N LEU A 68 1.65 10.91 -9.04
CA LEU A 68 0.29 11.38 -9.23
C LEU A 68 -0.04 12.43 -8.16
N THR A 69 -0.56 13.57 -8.60
CA THR A 69 -1.05 14.62 -7.70
C THR A 69 -2.52 14.94 -7.97
N VAL A 70 -3.22 15.35 -6.94
CA VAL A 70 -4.59 15.91 -7.03
C VAL A 70 -4.58 17.24 -6.31
N ASN A 71 -4.94 18.30 -7.01
CA ASN A 71 -4.93 19.68 -6.50
C ASN A 71 -3.59 20.07 -5.85
N GLY A 72 -2.49 19.61 -6.46
CA GLY A 72 -1.12 19.88 -5.99
C GLY A 72 -0.64 18.96 -4.85
N VAL A 73 -1.50 18.09 -4.32
CA VAL A 73 -1.14 17.15 -3.24
C VAL A 73 -0.80 15.79 -3.83
N SER A 74 0.35 15.21 -3.43
CA SER A 74 0.73 13.86 -3.86
C SER A 74 -0.24 12.82 -3.30
N VAL A 75 -0.76 11.97 -4.19
CA VAL A 75 -1.70 10.89 -3.85
C VAL A 75 -1.16 9.50 -4.20
N GLY A 76 0.06 9.43 -4.68
CA GLY A 76 0.74 8.17 -5.00
C GLY A 76 1.56 8.23 -6.27
N GLN A 77 1.82 7.05 -6.85
CA GLN A 77 2.58 6.89 -8.08
C GLN A 77 1.83 5.98 -9.06
N ILE A 78 2.04 6.20 -10.34
CA ILE A 78 1.58 5.33 -11.41
C ILE A 78 2.77 4.57 -11.97
N SER A 79 2.70 3.25 -11.98
CA SER A 79 3.71 2.38 -12.59
C SER A 79 3.27 1.96 -13.98
N PHE A 80 4.09 2.28 -14.97
CA PHE A 80 3.87 2.00 -16.38
C PHE A 80 4.78 0.86 -16.83
N GLY A 81 4.19 -0.28 -17.15
CA GLY A 81 4.92 -1.41 -17.71
C GLY A 81 5.22 -1.23 -19.19
N ILE A 82 6.17 -2.01 -19.72
CA ILE A 82 6.48 -2.02 -21.15
C ILE A 82 5.22 -2.41 -21.96
N SER A 83 4.97 -1.68 -23.03
CA SER A 83 3.95 -1.98 -24.02
C SER A 83 4.27 -1.30 -25.35
N ASP A 84 4.47 -2.08 -26.41
CA ASP A 84 4.72 -1.56 -27.76
C ASP A 84 3.48 -0.96 -28.42
N GLU A 85 2.30 -1.24 -27.87
CA GLU A 85 1.03 -0.65 -28.29
C GLU A 85 0.45 0.17 -27.15
N PHE A 86 -0.43 1.12 -27.48
CA PHE A 86 -1.16 1.87 -26.46
C PHE A 86 -1.96 0.92 -25.57
N LYS A 87 -1.78 1.03 -24.27
CA LYS A 87 -2.36 0.17 -23.26
C LYS A 87 -2.97 1.00 -22.14
N THR A 88 -4.19 0.67 -21.77
CA THR A 88 -4.86 1.28 -20.62
C THR A 88 -4.56 0.48 -19.35
N ILE A 89 -4.16 1.19 -18.31
CA ILE A 89 -3.96 0.62 -16.97
C ILE A 89 -4.75 1.40 -15.94
N LYS A 90 -4.99 0.77 -14.80
CA LYS A 90 -5.49 1.47 -13.62
C LYS A 90 -4.32 2.25 -12.99
N GLY A 91 -4.29 3.56 -13.20
CA GLY A 91 -3.25 4.45 -12.65
C GLY A 91 -3.42 4.65 -11.14
N ALA A 92 -4.67 4.86 -10.69
CA ALA A 92 -5.00 4.89 -9.26
C ALA A 92 -6.38 4.31 -9.01
N GLY A 93 -6.50 3.41 -8.06
CA GLY A 93 -7.76 2.73 -7.76
C GLY A 93 -8.78 3.62 -7.06
N LYS A 94 -8.33 4.64 -6.31
CA LYS A 94 -9.20 5.49 -5.51
C LYS A 94 -8.55 6.85 -5.25
N ILE A 95 -9.02 7.88 -5.92
CA ILE A 95 -8.62 9.28 -5.66
C ILE A 95 -9.86 10.08 -5.24
N LYS A 96 -9.68 11.04 -4.35
CA LYS A 96 -10.77 11.92 -3.90
C LYS A 96 -10.75 13.20 -4.74
N LEU A 97 -11.88 13.51 -5.37
CA LEU A 97 -12.12 14.78 -6.05
C LEU A 97 -13.25 15.54 -5.36
N THR A 98 -13.21 16.87 -5.41
CA THR A 98 -14.25 17.74 -4.89
C THR A 98 -15.18 18.20 -6.03
N ALA A 99 -16.45 18.43 -5.75
CA ALA A 99 -17.36 18.99 -6.74
C ALA A 99 -16.78 20.29 -7.35
N GLY A 100 -16.90 20.44 -8.65
CA GLY A 100 -16.30 21.54 -9.41
C GLY A 100 -14.95 21.18 -10.03
N GLU A 101 -14.12 22.19 -10.28
CA GLU A 101 -12.82 22.03 -10.94
C GLU A 101 -11.79 21.37 -10.00
N ASN A 102 -11.06 20.39 -10.53
CA ASN A 102 -9.90 19.78 -9.91
C ASN A 102 -8.74 19.75 -10.90
N LYS A 103 -7.53 19.62 -10.36
CA LYS A 103 -6.30 19.48 -11.12
C LYS A 103 -5.68 18.11 -10.84
N ILE A 104 -5.43 17.35 -11.89
CA ILE A 104 -4.73 16.06 -11.81
C ILE A 104 -3.38 16.23 -12.47
N GLY A 105 -2.30 16.05 -11.70
CA GLY A 105 -0.94 16.14 -12.21
C GLY A 105 -0.31 14.75 -12.37
N ILE A 106 0.25 14.51 -13.56
CA ILE A 106 1.23 13.44 -13.77
C ILE A 106 2.59 14.11 -13.80
N VAL A 107 3.36 13.89 -12.71
CA VAL A 107 4.61 14.61 -12.44
C VAL A 107 5.77 13.66 -12.61
N HIS A 108 6.77 14.09 -13.37
CA HIS A 108 7.96 13.30 -13.65
C HIS A 108 8.60 12.74 -12.37
N SER A 109 8.95 11.46 -12.42
CA SER A 109 9.70 10.75 -11.38
C SER A 109 10.79 9.89 -11.98
N TRP A 110 10.44 8.82 -12.70
CA TRP A 110 11.41 7.92 -13.32
C TRP A 110 11.04 7.58 -14.77
N GLY A 111 11.91 7.98 -15.69
CA GLY A 111 11.85 7.65 -17.10
C GLY A 111 10.74 8.33 -17.90
N TYR A 112 10.72 8.12 -19.21
CA TYR A 112 9.85 8.79 -20.16
C TYR A 112 8.67 7.90 -20.51
N VAL A 113 7.49 8.50 -20.57
CA VAL A 113 6.23 7.84 -20.89
C VAL A 113 5.59 8.57 -22.07
N ASN A 114 5.14 7.84 -23.07
CA ASN A 114 4.27 8.37 -24.10
C ASN A 114 2.82 8.19 -23.64
N LEU A 115 2.18 9.26 -23.23
CA LEU A 115 0.80 9.28 -22.69
C LEU A 115 -0.17 9.67 -23.78
N ASP A 116 -1.25 8.90 -23.91
CA ASP A 116 -2.35 9.18 -24.86
C ASP A 116 -3.45 9.98 -24.16
N TYR A 117 -4.07 9.42 -23.12
CA TYR A 117 -5.10 10.10 -22.32
C TYR A 117 -5.16 9.54 -20.90
N ILE A 118 -5.84 10.28 -20.04
CA ILE A 118 -6.34 9.75 -18.77
C ILE A 118 -7.86 9.67 -18.79
N GLU A 119 -8.42 8.75 -18.02
CA GLU A 119 -9.86 8.62 -17.86
C GLU A 119 -10.22 8.49 -16.39
N LEU A 120 -11.28 9.16 -15.99
CA LEU A 120 -11.88 9.08 -14.66
C LEU A 120 -13.23 8.39 -14.75
N THR A 121 -13.38 7.32 -13.98
CA THR A 121 -14.67 6.66 -13.74
C THR A 121 -15.06 6.84 -12.28
N GLU A 122 -16.35 6.78 -11.96
CA GLU A 122 -16.77 6.72 -10.57
C GLU A 122 -16.12 5.49 -9.90
N TYR A 123 -15.69 5.68 -8.66
CA TYR A 123 -15.11 4.57 -7.90
C TYR A 123 -16.22 3.62 -7.45
N GLU A 124 -16.18 2.42 -7.98
CA GLU A 124 -17.03 1.34 -7.52
C GLU A 124 -16.28 0.54 -6.44
N ALA A 125 -16.80 0.56 -5.22
CA ALA A 125 -16.30 -0.32 -4.18
C ALA A 125 -16.57 -1.77 -4.58
N SER A 126 -15.53 -2.57 -4.74
CA SER A 126 -15.73 -4.01 -4.92
C SER A 126 -16.49 -4.56 -3.73
N PRO A 127 -17.60 -5.27 -3.94
CA PRO A 127 -18.29 -5.92 -2.83
C PRO A 127 -17.36 -6.99 -2.26
N TRP A 128 -16.82 -6.73 -1.07
CA TRP A 128 -16.04 -7.73 -0.35
C TRP A 128 -16.97 -8.83 0.14
N SER A 129 -16.83 -10.02 -0.43
CA SER A 129 -17.47 -11.23 0.09
C SER A 129 -16.45 -11.96 0.94
N ILE A 130 -16.48 -11.74 2.25
CA ILE A 130 -15.61 -12.43 3.19
C ILE A 130 -16.41 -13.58 3.80
N SER A 131 -15.85 -14.79 3.74
CA SER A 131 -16.46 -15.98 4.37
C SER A 131 -16.70 -15.70 5.87
N PRO A 132 -17.82 -16.09 6.44
CA PRO A 132 -18.02 -16.03 7.90
C PRO A 132 -17.21 -17.08 8.66
N LYS A 133 -16.55 -17.99 7.96
CA LYS A 133 -15.72 -19.06 8.54
C LYS A 133 -14.24 -18.81 8.24
N PRO A 134 -13.34 -18.97 9.24
CA PRO A 134 -11.90 -19.00 9.00
C PRO A 134 -11.51 -20.08 8.00
N VAL A 135 -10.37 -19.91 7.36
CA VAL A 135 -9.78 -20.93 6.46
C VAL A 135 -9.32 -22.15 7.25
N THR A 136 -8.89 -21.96 8.51
CA THR A 136 -8.46 -23.06 9.39
C THR A 136 -9.65 -23.97 9.70
N PRO A 137 -9.56 -25.28 9.39
CA PRO A 137 -10.57 -26.24 9.81
C PRO A 137 -10.67 -26.30 11.34
N GLU A 138 -11.86 -26.40 11.87
CA GLU A 138 -12.11 -26.57 13.30
C GLU A 138 -11.34 -25.55 14.18
N PRO A 139 -11.56 -24.25 13.98
CA PRO A 139 -10.91 -23.22 14.77
C PRO A 139 -11.32 -23.34 16.24
N THR A 140 -10.41 -23.02 17.15
CA THR A 140 -10.77 -22.89 18.56
C THR A 140 -11.83 -21.82 18.75
N GLU A 141 -12.60 -21.89 19.85
CA GLU A 141 -13.60 -20.86 20.17
C GLU A 141 -13.00 -19.44 20.22
N SER A 142 -11.80 -19.31 20.78
CA SER A 142 -11.06 -18.04 20.83
C SER A 142 -10.69 -17.51 19.45
N ALA A 143 -10.21 -18.38 18.55
CA ALA A 143 -9.88 -18.03 17.18
C ALA A 143 -11.15 -17.59 16.40
N GLN A 144 -12.27 -18.30 16.60
CA GLN A 144 -13.54 -17.92 15.98
C GLN A 144 -14.06 -16.57 16.52
N LYS A 145 -13.92 -16.30 17.81
CA LYS A 145 -14.30 -15.00 18.41
C LYS A 145 -13.46 -13.86 17.84
N LEU A 146 -12.14 -14.05 17.72
CA LEU A 146 -11.26 -13.06 17.10
C LEU A 146 -11.63 -12.83 15.63
N TYR A 147 -11.86 -13.89 14.87
CA TYR A 147 -12.26 -13.78 13.48
C TYR A 147 -13.57 -13.00 13.32
N ASN A 148 -14.58 -13.30 14.13
CA ASN A 148 -15.85 -12.59 14.12
C ASN A 148 -15.70 -11.11 14.50
N PHE A 149 -14.80 -10.80 15.45
CA PHE A 149 -14.48 -9.42 15.81
C PHE A 149 -13.84 -8.68 14.62
N LEU A 150 -12.85 -9.27 13.94
CA LEU A 150 -12.21 -8.69 12.78
C LEU A 150 -13.21 -8.49 11.63
N LEU A 151 -14.03 -9.50 11.36
CA LEU A 151 -15.06 -9.46 10.32
C LEU A 151 -16.10 -8.36 10.59
N SER A 152 -16.55 -8.20 11.82
CA SER A 152 -17.54 -7.19 12.19
C SER A 152 -17.03 -5.75 12.07
N ASN A 153 -15.71 -5.56 12.14
CA ASN A 153 -15.04 -4.27 12.01
C ASN A 153 -14.51 -4.00 10.60
N PHE A 154 -14.46 -5.02 9.74
CA PHE A 154 -13.93 -4.89 8.39
C PHE A 154 -14.68 -3.83 7.58
N GLY A 155 -13.91 -2.92 6.95
CA GLY A 155 -14.47 -1.79 6.19
C GLY A 155 -15.14 -0.69 7.02
N LYS A 156 -15.22 -0.83 8.36
CA LYS A 156 -15.88 0.14 9.26
C LYS A 156 -14.88 0.87 10.17
N ARG A 157 -13.84 0.18 10.61
CA ARG A 157 -12.85 0.70 11.56
C ARG A 157 -11.44 0.24 11.18
N VAL A 158 -10.44 1.04 11.54
CA VAL A 158 -9.04 0.67 11.51
C VAL A 158 -8.64 0.22 12.92
N ILE A 159 -8.09 -0.97 13.02
CA ILE A 159 -7.47 -1.47 14.24
C ILE A 159 -6.00 -1.10 14.14
N SER A 160 -5.58 -0.10 14.91
CA SER A 160 -4.19 0.33 14.95
C SER A 160 -3.36 -0.60 15.82
N GLY A 161 -2.10 -0.74 15.44
CA GLY A 161 -1.13 -1.56 16.16
C GLY A 161 0.27 -0.99 16.08
N VAL A 162 1.20 -1.63 16.78
CA VAL A 162 2.62 -1.33 16.73
C VAL A 162 3.42 -2.62 16.62
N MET A 163 4.50 -2.58 15.85
CA MET A 163 5.51 -3.64 15.83
C MET A 163 6.48 -3.41 16.97
N THR A 164 6.74 -4.43 17.79
CA THR A 164 7.72 -4.34 18.88
C THR A 164 9.12 -4.57 18.34
N ASN A 165 10.05 -3.76 18.81
CA ASN A 165 11.43 -3.75 18.31
C ASN A 165 12.39 -4.67 19.08
N ARG A 166 12.04 -5.07 20.28
CA ARG A 166 12.94 -5.83 21.15
C ARG A 166 12.20 -6.88 22.00
N ALA A 167 12.54 -8.13 21.76
CA ALA A 167 12.43 -9.18 22.78
C ALA A 167 13.76 -9.36 23.52
N MET A 168 14.70 -8.40 23.39
CA MET A 168 16.09 -8.56 23.86
C MET A 168 16.41 -7.68 25.05
N GLU A 169 17.03 -8.27 26.04
CA GLU A 169 17.78 -7.57 27.08
C GLU A 169 19.29 -7.50 26.73
N ASN A 170 19.98 -6.51 27.32
CA ASN A 170 21.42 -6.34 27.23
C ASN A 170 22.11 -7.56 27.77
N ASP A 171 23.03 -8.20 27.40
CA ASP A 171 23.77 -9.42 27.84
C ASP A 171 23.35 -10.73 27.21
N GLY A 172 22.64 -10.73 26.07
CA GLY A 172 22.27 -11.94 25.34
C GLY A 172 21.22 -12.82 26.05
N LYS A 173 20.60 -12.31 27.10
CA LYS A 173 19.42 -12.92 27.72
C LYS A 173 18.17 -12.28 27.19
N TYR A 174 17.25 -13.12 26.74
CA TYR A 174 15.95 -12.69 26.22
C TYR A 174 14.93 -12.79 27.33
N THR A 175 14.46 -11.64 27.80
CA THR A 175 13.42 -11.56 28.81
C THR A 175 12.13 -11.05 28.16
N PRO A 176 11.00 -11.75 28.34
CA PRO A 176 9.71 -11.25 27.90
C PRO A 176 9.40 -9.89 28.54
N GLN A 177 9.00 -8.92 27.73
CA GLN A 177 8.66 -7.59 28.20
C GLN A 177 7.15 -7.42 28.33
N THR A 178 6.73 -6.43 29.11
CA THR A 178 5.33 -6.07 29.34
C THR A 178 5.00 -4.72 28.68
N TYR A 179 3.77 -4.23 28.83
CA TYR A 179 3.39 -2.89 28.38
C TYR A 179 4.17 -1.78 29.11
N GLU A 180 4.68 -2.07 30.30
CA GLU A 180 5.42 -1.10 31.13
C GLU A 180 6.94 -1.10 30.83
N THR A 181 7.45 -2.17 30.26
CA THR A 181 8.91 -2.35 30.07
C THR A 181 9.32 -2.28 28.60
N GLN A 182 8.42 -2.55 27.66
CA GLN A 182 8.69 -2.47 26.25
C GLN A 182 8.49 -1.02 25.77
N ASP A 183 9.54 -0.40 25.22
CA ASP A 183 9.63 1.03 24.97
C ASP A 183 8.46 1.60 24.15
N GLU A 184 8.11 0.98 23.03
CA GLU A 184 7.04 1.46 22.16
C GLU A 184 5.66 1.35 22.83
N LEU A 185 5.41 0.26 23.55
CA LEU A 185 4.15 0.04 24.24
C LEU A 185 3.98 0.99 25.41
N LYS A 186 5.05 1.19 26.20
CA LYS A 186 5.11 2.14 27.31
C LYS A 186 4.87 3.57 26.82
N TYR A 187 5.57 4.00 25.77
CA TYR A 187 5.41 5.33 25.19
C TYR A 187 3.96 5.60 24.76
N ILE A 188 3.35 4.64 24.05
CA ILE A 188 1.96 4.81 23.60
C ILE A 188 0.99 4.87 24.79
N HIS A 189 1.21 4.04 25.80
CA HIS A 189 0.39 4.05 27.00
C HIS A 189 0.50 5.39 27.75
N GLU A 190 1.71 5.87 27.97
CA GLU A 190 1.97 7.17 28.62
C GLU A 190 1.36 8.34 27.86
N ALA A 191 1.47 8.35 26.53
CA ALA A 191 0.95 9.42 25.67
C ALA A 191 -0.59 9.41 25.53
N SER A 192 -1.24 8.24 25.59
CA SER A 192 -2.67 8.10 25.27
C SER A 192 -3.55 7.63 26.44
N GLY A 193 -2.96 7.13 27.52
CA GLY A 193 -3.68 6.46 28.62
C GLY A 193 -4.30 5.13 28.22
N LYS A 194 -3.94 4.56 27.06
CA LYS A 194 -4.53 3.33 26.52
C LYS A 194 -3.46 2.37 26.03
N ASN A 195 -3.73 1.08 26.15
CA ASN A 195 -2.91 0.05 25.55
C ASN A 195 -3.23 -0.09 24.06
N VAL A 196 -2.22 -0.47 23.29
CA VAL A 196 -2.36 -0.78 21.86
C VAL A 196 -3.20 -2.03 21.68
N ALA A 197 -4.14 -1.99 20.74
CA ALA A 197 -5.02 -3.12 20.48
C ALA A 197 -4.32 -4.28 19.75
N LEU A 198 -3.39 -3.98 18.85
CA LEU A 198 -2.67 -4.96 18.05
C LEU A 198 -1.17 -4.78 18.26
N VAL A 199 -0.47 -5.85 18.64
CA VAL A 199 0.98 -5.85 18.86
C VAL A 199 1.64 -6.87 17.95
N GLY A 200 2.57 -6.38 17.11
CA GLY A 200 3.33 -7.21 16.20
C GLY A 200 4.57 -7.79 16.86
N PHE A 201 4.85 -9.07 16.56
CA PHE A 201 6.03 -9.80 17.00
C PHE A 201 6.71 -10.44 15.80
N ASP A 202 8.04 -10.35 15.77
CA ASP A 202 8.83 -10.94 14.72
C ASP A 202 9.31 -12.34 15.13
N PHE A 203 8.96 -13.34 14.32
CA PHE A 203 9.40 -14.73 14.46
C PHE A 203 10.39 -15.11 13.36
N LEU A 204 11.14 -14.15 12.82
CA LEU A 204 12.17 -14.36 11.82
C LEU A 204 13.11 -15.52 12.19
N HIS A 205 13.44 -15.64 13.46
CA HIS A 205 14.39 -16.64 13.97
C HIS A 205 13.75 -17.97 14.36
N ALA A 206 12.45 -18.15 14.18
CA ALA A 206 11.76 -19.39 14.46
C ALA A 206 11.99 -20.47 13.40
N THR A 207 12.54 -20.10 12.23
CA THR A 207 12.74 -20.99 11.09
C THR A 207 14.17 -20.89 10.55
N GLY A 208 14.59 -21.91 9.78
CA GLY A 208 15.87 -21.94 9.11
C GLY A 208 16.96 -22.66 9.92
N LYS A 209 18.19 -22.67 9.36
CA LYS A 209 19.34 -23.40 9.95
C LYS A 209 19.75 -22.90 11.33
N ASN A 210 19.42 -21.67 11.65
CA ASN A 210 19.84 -21.03 12.89
C ASN A 210 18.78 -21.15 14.00
N SER A 211 17.65 -21.81 13.75
CA SER A 211 16.59 -21.98 14.75
C SER A 211 17.04 -22.75 16.00
N GLU A 212 18.12 -23.52 15.90
CA GLU A 212 18.73 -24.28 17.02
C GLU A 212 19.75 -23.47 17.81
N GLU A 213 20.20 -22.32 17.31
CA GLU A 213 21.12 -21.45 18.02
C GLU A 213 20.48 -20.87 19.28
N GLN A 214 21.22 -20.84 20.37
CA GLN A 214 20.71 -20.47 21.69
C GLN A 214 20.03 -19.08 21.69
N TRP A 215 20.56 -18.09 21.00
CA TRP A 215 19.98 -16.76 20.97
C TRP A 215 18.70 -16.70 20.12
N TYR A 216 18.62 -17.42 18.99
CA TYR A 216 17.39 -17.52 18.19
C TYR A 216 16.25 -18.15 18.97
N THR A 217 16.56 -19.24 19.70
CA THR A 217 15.59 -19.93 20.54
C THR A 217 15.11 -19.04 21.68
N GLY A 218 16.03 -18.34 22.34
CA GLY A 218 15.71 -17.38 23.40
C GLY A 218 14.85 -16.21 22.91
N TYR A 219 15.21 -15.64 21.76
CA TYR A 219 14.43 -14.57 21.13
C TYR A 219 13.00 -15.01 20.84
N THR A 220 12.84 -16.12 20.14
CA THR A 220 11.52 -16.66 19.76
C THR A 220 10.68 -16.99 20.99
N HIS A 221 11.30 -17.57 22.03
CA HIS A 221 10.62 -17.86 23.29
C HIS A 221 10.13 -16.57 23.98
N ALA A 222 10.96 -15.54 24.07
CA ALA A 222 10.57 -14.26 24.65
C ALA A 222 9.43 -13.60 23.87
N ALA A 223 9.51 -13.60 22.54
CA ALA A 223 8.45 -13.08 21.68
C ALA A 223 7.12 -13.84 21.87
N LEU A 224 7.19 -15.17 22.02
CA LEU A 224 6.01 -16.01 22.30
C LEU A 224 5.38 -15.69 23.66
N GLU A 225 6.17 -15.51 24.69
CA GLU A 225 5.66 -15.16 26.03
C GLU A 225 5.04 -13.74 26.03
N MET A 226 5.64 -12.79 25.30
CA MET A 226 5.03 -11.47 25.10
C MET A 226 3.71 -11.55 24.33
N ALA A 227 3.63 -12.37 23.29
CA ALA A 227 2.41 -12.58 22.54
C ALA A 227 1.28 -13.17 23.43
N LYS A 228 1.61 -14.16 24.26
CA LYS A 228 0.69 -14.73 25.26
C LYS A 228 0.24 -13.68 26.28
N TYR A 229 1.16 -12.83 26.73
CA TYR A 229 0.83 -11.72 27.64
C TYR A 229 -0.17 -10.75 27.04
N VAL A 230 0.10 -10.29 25.81
CA VAL A 230 -0.82 -9.42 25.07
C VAL A 230 -2.21 -10.03 24.90
N TRP A 231 -2.23 -11.33 24.50
CA TRP A 231 -3.49 -12.08 24.37
C TRP A 231 -4.27 -12.17 25.68
N LYS A 232 -3.59 -12.45 26.78
CA LYS A 232 -4.19 -12.54 28.11
C LYS A 232 -4.83 -11.24 28.57
N LEU A 233 -4.29 -10.10 28.15
CA LEU A 233 -4.83 -8.76 28.41
C LEU A 233 -5.93 -8.34 27.42
N GLY A 234 -6.33 -9.18 26.49
CA GLY A 234 -7.35 -8.91 25.49
C GLY A 234 -6.86 -8.18 24.24
N GLY A 235 -5.54 -8.04 24.07
CA GLY A 235 -4.95 -7.54 22.85
C GLY A 235 -4.84 -8.60 21.75
N ILE A 236 -4.51 -8.19 20.55
CA ILE A 236 -4.34 -9.05 19.37
C ILE A 236 -2.87 -9.19 19.06
N PRO A 237 -2.20 -10.32 19.34
CA PRO A 237 -0.84 -10.57 18.89
C PRO A 237 -0.86 -10.86 17.38
N ALA A 238 -0.07 -10.11 16.62
CA ALA A 238 0.20 -10.34 15.20
C ALA A 238 1.62 -10.88 15.06
N ILE A 239 1.76 -12.02 14.41
CA ILE A 239 3.05 -12.70 14.24
C ILE A 239 3.47 -12.56 12.78
N THR A 240 4.66 -12.01 12.55
CA THR A 240 5.34 -12.04 11.27
C THR A 240 6.38 -13.15 11.29
N MET A 241 6.45 -13.90 10.19
CA MET A 241 7.46 -14.94 10.02
C MET A 241 8.06 -14.77 8.63
N ASP A 242 9.35 -14.53 8.57
CA ASP A 242 10.09 -14.57 7.31
C ASP A 242 10.52 -16.01 7.05
N VAL A 243 10.04 -16.58 5.96
CA VAL A 243 10.44 -17.91 5.51
C VAL A 243 11.49 -17.74 4.42
N SER A 244 12.72 -17.39 4.84
CA SER A 244 13.87 -17.39 3.94
C SER A 244 14.24 -18.83 3.61
N GLY A 245 13.96 -19.29 2.40
CA GLY A 245 14.40 -20.59 1.95
C GLY A 245 13.43 -21.40 1.10
N PHE A 246 12.43 -20.79 0.48
CA PHE A 246 11.84 -21.38 -0.72
C PHE A 246 12.87 -21.29 -1.86
N GLY A 247 13.99 -22.03 -1.67
CA GLY A 247 14.98 -22.29 -2.67
C GLY A 247 14.36 -23.19 -3.70
N LYS A 248 14.40 -22.73 -4.96
CA LYS A 248 14.39 -23.52 -6.19
C LYS A 248 13.66 -24.86 -6.12
N TYR A 249 12.42 -24.87 -6.49
CA TYR A 249 11.76 -26.02 -7.08
C TYR A 249 11.86 -25.92 -8.59
#